data_8a02fd3ee474cade867d9fc7c1d85719
#
_entry.id   8a02fd3ee474cade867d9fc7c1d85719
#
_cell.length_a   1.000
_cell.length_b   1.000
_cell.length_c   1.000
_cell.angle_alpha   90.00
_cell.angle_beta   90.00
_cell.angle_gamma   90.00
#
_symmetry.space_group_name_H-M   'P 1'
#
loop_
_entity.id
_entity.type
_entity.pdbx_description
1 polymer ?
#
loop_
_entity_poly.entity_id
_entity_poly.type
_entity_poly.pdbx_seq_one_letter_code
_entity_poly.pdbx_strand_id
1 'polypeptide(L)'
;CPCALVISIPLSFFGGLGGASKQGILVKGSNYLEALAQARIVVFDKTGTLTQGKFSVTAVHPEGLTEAELLELAALAEQFSTHPISKSVVAAWGGTPDQARVSGVEEIAGHGVRAAVDGRQVLAGNGQLMDLEKISVASDHDHPGTVIHVAVDGKYAGHLVIADRPKETSAQALRELKAAGVRQTVMLTGDAQGTAQAVASELELDRFYAQLLPAGKVERVEELLRDKRPGEKLVFVGDGINDAPVLSRADIGVAMGA
;
A
#
# COMPACT_ATOMS: atom_id res chain seq x y z
N CYS A 1 -9.92 52.74 -13.74
CA CYS A 1 -10.18 52.16 -12.43
C CYS A 1 -9.65 50.73 -12.38
N PRO A 2 -8.79 50.33 -11.43
CA PRO A 2 -8.29 48.96 -11.30
C PRO A 2 -9.33 47.97 -10.74
N CYS A 3 -10.61 48.35 -10.71
CA CYS A 3 -11.69 47.55 -10.11
C CYS A 3 -11.79 46.13 -10.68
N ALA A 4 -11.55 45.94 -11.97
CA ALA A 4 -11.56 44.64 -12.59
C ALA A 4 -10.46 43.70 -12.01
N LEU A 5 -9.25 44.22 -11.77
CA LEU A 5 -8.16 43.45 -11.18
C LEU A 5 -8.38 43.17 -9.68
N VAL A 6 -8.84 44.20 -8.94
CA VAL A 6 -9.04 44.13 -7.48
C VAL A 6 -10.19 43.20 -7.10
N ILE A 7 -11.19 43.04 -7.96
CA ILE A 7 -12.38 42.20 -7.69
C ILE A 7 -12.26 40.87 -8.38
N SER A 8 -11.82 40.80 -9.66
CA SER A 8 -11.84 39.55 -10.45
C SER A 8 -10.83 38.54 -9.95
N ILE A 9 -9.64 38.97 -9.53
CA ILE A 9 -8.62 38.01 -9.04
C ILE A 9 -9.08 37.29 -7.74
N PRO A 10 -9.50 38.01 -6.66
CA PRO A 10 -10.04 37.35 -5.48
C PRO A 10 -11.25 36.46 -5.79
N LEU A 11 -12.17 36.92 -6.66
CA LEU A 11 -13.34 36.14 -7.02
C LEU A 11 -12.99 34.82 -7.72
N SER A 12 -11.98 34.84 -8.58
CA SER A 12 -11.47 33.61 -9.25
C SER A 12 -10.90 32.62 -8.24
N PHE A 13 -10.13 33.09 -7.25
CA PHE A 13 -9.63 32.23 -6.17
C PHE A 13 -10.76 31.68 -5.29
N PHE A 14 -11.76 32.49 -4.94
CA PHE A 14 -12.92 32.00 -4.21
C PHE A 14 -13.69 30.95 -5.01
N GLY A 15 -13.85 31.13 -6.31
CA GLY A 15 -14.44 30.13 -7.21
C GLY A 15 -13.65 28.82 -7.20
N GLY A 16 -12.32 28.90 -7.29
CA GLY A 16 -11.43 27.75 -7.24
C GLY A 16 -11.47 27.00 -5.89
N LEU A 17 -11.39 27.73 -4.78
CA LEU A 17 -11.49 27.17 -3.43
C LEU A 17 -12.85 26.51 -3.20
N GLY A 18 -13.93 27.17 -3.62
CA GLY A 18 -15.29 26.63 -3.53
C GLY A 18 -15.49 25.38 -4.38
N GLY A 19 -14.90 25.34 -5.58
CA GLY A 19 -14.89 24.17 -6.45
C GLY A 19 -14.15 22.98 -5.83
N ALA A 20 -12.95 23.21 -5.28
CA ALA A 20 -12.18 22.22 -4.57
C ALA A 20 -12.94 21.66 -3.35
N SER A 21 -13.53 22.55 -2.54
CA SER A 21 -14.31 22.15 -1.36
C SER A 21 -15.52 21.28 -1.71
N LYS A 22 -16.20 21.52 -2.83
CA LYS A 22 -17.30 20.67 -3.32
C LYS A 22 -16.84 19.25 -3.69
N GLN A 23 -15.57 19.09 -4.02
CA GLN A 23 -14.94 17.79 -4.30
C GLN A 23 -14.31 17.16 -3.06
N GLY A 24 -14.56 17.71 -1.86
CA GLY A 24 -13.97 17.21 -0.61
C GLY A 24 -12.50 17.62 -0.40
N ILE A 25 -11.98 18.56 -1.19
CA ILE A 25 -10.59 19.02 -1.10
C ILE A 25 -10.53 20.32 -0.31
N LEU A 26 -9.90 20.27 0.87
CA LEU A 26 -9.66 21.46 1.70
C LEU A 26 -8.33 22.10 1.31
N VAL A 27 -8.40 23.28 0.68
CA VAL A 27 -7.22 24.08 0.33
C VAL A 27 -7.05 25.19 1.36
N LYS A 28 -5.89 25.25 2.04
CA LYS A 28 -5.62 26.18 3.16
C LYS A 28 -5.32 27.63 2.75
N GLY A 29 -5.40 27.95 1.46
CA GLY A 29 -5.18 29.31 0.95
C GLY A 29 -5.02 29.36 -0.56
N SER A 30 -5.26 30.54 -1.15
CA SER A 30 -5.18 30.77 -2.61
C SER A 30 -3.77 30.57 -3.18
N ASN A 31 -2.73 30.84 -2.38
CA ASN A 31 -1.34 30.62 -2.73
C ASN A 31 -1.04 29.13 -3.03
N TYR A 32 -1.75 28.20 -2.39
CA TYR A 32 -1.60 26.76 -2.70
C TYR A 32 -2.21 26.39 -4.05
N LEU A 33 -3.32 27.03 -4.46
CA LEU A 33 -3.88 26.82 -5.80
C LEU A 33 -2.91 27.28 -6.89
N GLU A 34 -2.30 28.46 -6.70
CA GLU A 34 -1.31 29.00 -7.63
C GLU A 34 -0.06 28.11 -7.69
N ALA A 35 0.42 27.65 -6.54
CA ALA A 35 1.56 26.76 -6.46
C ALA A 35 1.28 25.39 -7.11
N LEU A 36 0.07 24.83 -6.95
CA LEU A 36 -0.34 23.57 -7.59
C LEU A 36 -0.32 23.67 -9.12
N ALA A 37 -0.67 24.80 -9.70
CA ALA A 37 -0.59 25.02 -11.15
C ALA A 37 0.86 24.92 -11.69
N GLN A 38 1.85 25.11 -10.81
CA GLN A 38 3.29 25.00 -11.12
C GLN A 38 3.88 23.64 -10.74
N ALA A 39 3.06 22.69 -10.26
CA ALA A 39 3.51 21.35 -9.91
C ALA A 39 4.09 20.63 -11.14
N ARG A 40 5.31 20.11 -10.99
CA ARG A 40 5.99 19.35 -12.04
C ARG A 40 6.60 18.05 -11.52
N ILE A 41 6.77 17.94 -10.22
CA ILE A 41 7.21 16.73 -9.53
C ILE A 41 6.17 16.41 -8.48
N VAL A 42 5.61 15.19 -8.54
CA VAL A 42 4.68 14.70 -7.51
C VAL A 42 5.27 13.46 -6.88
N VAL A 43 5.45 13.51 -5.58
CA VAL A 43 6.01 12.45 -4.75
C VAL A 43 4.87 11.87 -3.90
N PHE A 44 4.74 10.56 -3.92
CA PHE A 44 3.68 9.84 -3.20
C PHE A 44 4.29 8.95 -2.12
N ASP A 45 3.66 8.90 -0.95
CA ASP A 45 3.78 7.73 -0.11
C ASP A 45 3.05 6.55 -0.77
N LYS A 46 3.47 5.32 -0.47
CA LYS A 46 2.81 4.12 -1.00
C LYS A 46 1.52 3.81 -0.23
N THR A 47 1.67 3.53 1.06
CA THR A 47 0.63 2.91 1.89
C THR A 47 -0.49 3.89 2.24
N GLY A 48 -1.75 3.51 1.95
CA GLY A 48 -2.90 4.40 2.19
C GLY A 48 -3.04 5.56 1.19
N THR A 49 -2.01 5.85 0.39
CA THR A 49 -1.99 6.91 -0.62
C THR A 49 -2.19 6.35 -2.03
N LEU A 50 -1.21 5.67 -2.58
CA LEU A 50 -1.34 4.96 -3.87
C LEU A 50 -2.04 3.62 -3.72
N THR A 51 -1.92 3.00 -2.55
CA THR A 51 -2.54 1.72 -2.22
C THR A 51 -3.67 1.90 -1.21
N GLN A 52 -4.43 0.83 -0.99
CA GLN A 52 -5.60 0.85 -0.11
C GLN A 52 -5.23 0.95 1.39
N GLY A 53 -3.96 0.68 1.74
CA GLY A 53 -3.52 0.57 3.13
C GLY A 53 -4.08 -0.67 3.83
N LYS A 54 -4.53 -1.67 3.06
CA LYS A 54 -5.12 -2.91 3.57
C LYS A 54 -4.44 -4.10 2.92
N PHE A 55 -4.02 -5.04 3.75
CA PHE A 55 -3.53 -6.33 3.26
C PHE A 55 -4.66 -7.11 2.59
N SER A 56 -4.36 -7.73 1.45
CA SER A 56 -5.26 -8.64 0.75
C SER A 56 -4.48 -9.80 0.14
N VAL A 57 -5.10 -10.96 0.05
CA VAL A 57 -4.54 -12.08 -0.71
C VAL A 57 -4.54 -11.70 -2.19
N THR A 58 -3.37 -11.68 -2.80
CA THR A 58 -3.18 -11.30 -4.21
C THR A 58 -2.97 -12.50 -5.11
N ALA A 59 -2.45 -13.60 -4.56
CA ALA A 59 -2.28 -14.86 -5.28
C ALA A 59 -2.39 -16.05 -4.32
N VAL A 60 -2.83 -17.18 -4.87
CA VAL A 60 -2.92 -18.48 -4.18
C VAL A 60 -2.23 -19.50 -5.07
N HIS A 61 -1.22 -20.18 -4.52
CA HIS A 61 -0.41 -21.17 -5.23
C HIS A 61 -0.50 -22.52 -4.52
N PRO A 62 -1.48 -23.37 -4.89
CA PRO A 62 -1.65 -24.66 -4.25
C PRO A 62 -0.68 -25.73 -4.79
N GLU A 63 -0.29 -26.68 -3.91
CA GLU A 63 0.40 -27.91 -4.25
C GLU A 63 -0.41 -29.12 -3.80
N GLY A 64 -0.99 -29.83 -4.75
CA GLY A 64 -1.81 -31.02 -4.47
C GLY A 64 -3.22 -30.76 -3.94
N LEU A 65 -3.63 -29.51 -3.84
CA LEU A 65 -4.96 -29.04 -3.47
C LEU A 65 -5.50 -28.11 -4.56
N THR A 66 -6.76 -27.72 -4.45
CA THR A 66 -7.30 -26.58 -5.22
C THR A 66 -7.01 -25.26 -4.50
N GLU A 67 -7.07 -24.14 -5.21
CA GLU A 67 -6.94 -22.80 -4.61
C GLU A 67 -7.96 -22.55 -3.49
N ALA A 68 -9.20 -22.99 -3.70
CA ALA A 68 -10.28 -22.84 -2.73
C ALA A 68 -10.00 -23.65 -1.45
N GLU A 69 -9.53 -24.89 -1.57
CA GLU A 69 -9.20 -25.74 -0.42
C GLU A 69 -8.00 -25.18 0.36
N LEU A 70 -6.95 -24.72 -0.33
CA LEU A 70 -5.79 -24.12 0.31
C LEU A 70 -6.17 -22.86 1.10
N LEU A 71 -6.97 -21.99 0.47
CA LEU A 71 -7.43 -20.75 1.10
C LEU A 71 -8.36 -21.02 2.29
N GLU A 72 -9.26 -22.01 2.19
CA GLU A 72 -10.14 -22.41 3.29
C GLU A 72 -9.34 -22.92 4.49
N LEU A 73 -8.39 -23.84 4.26
CA LEU A 73 -7.57 -24.41 5.34
C LEU A 73 -6.73 -23.33 6.04
N ALA A 74 -6.12 -22.42 5.25
CA ALA A 74 -5.38 -21.30 5.80
C ALA A 74 -6.28 -20.36 6.60
N ALA A 75 -7.48 -20.01 6.09
CA ALA A 75 -8.43 -19.13 6.77
C ALA A 75 -8.94 -19.72 8.07
N LEU A 76 -9.27 -21.02 8.09
CA LEU A 76 -9.70 -21.71 9.30
C LEU A 76 -8.57 -21.79 10.35
N ALA A 77 -7.33 -22.03 9.95
CA ALA A 77 -6.19 -22.02 10.88
C ALA A 77 -5.95 -20.62 11.47
N GLU A 78 -6.09 -19.58 10.67
CA GLU A 78 -5.80 -18.18 11.03
C GLU A 78 -6.97 -17.42 11.69
N GLN A 79 -8.19 -18.03 11.76
CA GLN A 79 -9.41 -17.32 12.20
C GLN A 79 -9.35 -16.77 13.63
N PHE A 80 -8.48 -17.30 14.48
CA PHE A 80 -8.35 -16.85 15.88
C PHE A 80 -7.27 -15.76 16.05
N SER A 81 -6.44 -15.53 15.04
CA SER A 81 -5.40 -14.52 15.08
C SER A 81 -5.97 -13.12 14.87
N THR A 82 -5.48 -12.15 15.66
CA THR A 82 -5.85 -10.73 15.52
C THR A 82 -4.96 -9.99 14.51
N HIS A 83 -3.95 -10.67 13.96
CA HIS A 83 -2.98 -10.07 13.05
C HIS A 83 -3.66 -9.58 11.76
N PRO A 84 -3.29 -8.41 11.21
CA PRO A 84 -3.90 -7.87 9.98
C PRO A 84 -3.79 -8.81 8.77
N ILE A 85 -2.71 -9.55 8.66
CA ILE A 85 -2.48 -10.55 7.62
C ILE A 85 -3.48 -11.69 7.75
N SER A 86 -3.66 -12.27 8.95
CA SER A 86 -4.62 -13.33 9.22
C SER A 86 -6.04 -12.92 8.87
N LYS A 87 -6.42 -11.70 9.26
CA LYS A 87 -7.72 -11.12 8.89
C LYS A 87 -7.89 -11.01 7.38
N SER A 88 -6.83 -10.71 6.63
CA SER A 88 -6.89 -10.64 5.18
C SER A 88 -7.11 -12.00 4.52
N VAL A 89 -6.53 -13.07 5.09
CA VAL A 89 -6.75 -14.45 4.62
C VAL A 89 -8.19 -14.87 4.86
N VAL A 90 -8.73 -14.65 6.07
CA VAL A 90 -10.13 -14.95 6.40
C VAL A 90 -11.10 -14.16 5.51
N ALA A 91 -10.82 -12.88 5.28
CA ALA A 91 -11.65 -12.05 4.40
C ALA A 91 -11.61 -12.52 2.93
N ALA A 92 -10.47 -12.97 2.44
CA ALA A 92 -10.31 -13.47 1.07
C ALA A 92 -11.06 -14.79 0.85
N TRP A 93 -11.11 -15.65 1.86
CA TRP A 93 -11.88 -16.89 1.79
C TRP A 93 -13.39 -16.60 1.67
N GLY A 94 -13.90 -15.56 2.36
CA GLY A 94 -15.29 -15.14 2.29
C GLY A 94 -16.31 -16.13 2.88
N GLY A 95 -15.83 -17.24 3.45
CA GLY A 95 -16.66 -18.21 4.15
C GLY A 95 -16.98 -17.76 5.56
N THR A 96 -17.88 -18.50 6.22
CA THR A 96 -18.20 -18.26 7.63
C THR A 96 -17.25 -19.04 8.51
N PRO A 97 -16.45 -18.37 9.37
CA PRO A 97 -15.60 -19.07 10.32
C PRO A 97 -16.41 -20.02 11.21
N ASP A 98 -16.05 -21.31 11.20
CA ASP A 98 -16.67 -22.33 12.03
C ASP A 98 -15.67 -22.83 13.07
N GLN A 99 -15.88 -22.43 14.31
CA GLN A 99 -15.03 -22.81 15.42
C GLN A 99 -15.09 -24.31 15.74
N ALA A 100 -16.18 -24.99 15.40
CA ALA A 100 -16.32 -26.43 15.64
C ALA A 100 -15.40 -27.27 14.75
N ARG A 101 -14.96 -26.74 13.61
CA ARG A 101 -14.03 -27.41 12.68
C ARG A 101 -12.57 -27.30 13.10
N VAL A 102 -12.26 -26.43 14.08
CA VAL A 102 -10.87 -26.10 14.43
C VAL A 102 -10.63 -26.38 15.91
N SER A 103 -9.54 -27.07 16.20
CA SER A 103 -9.08 -27.38 17.55
C SER A 103 -7.56 -27.30 17.66
N GLY A 104 -7.05 -27.26 18.90
CA GLY A 104 -5.61 -27.29 19.16
C GLY A 104 -4.84 -26.13 18.54
N VAL A 105 -5.44 -24.93 18.53
CA VAL A 105 -4.81 -23.73 17.95
C VAL A 105 -3.65 -23.29 18.84
N GLU A 106 -2.47 -23.18 18.24
CA GLU A 106 -1.24 -22.70 18.85
C GLU A 106 -0.62 -21.62 17.98
N GLU A 107 -0.48 -20.42 18.53
CA GLU A 107 0.23 -19.33 17.87
C GLU A 107 1.74 -19.45 18.17
N ILE A 108 2.53 -19.61 17.13
CA ILE A 108 4.00 -19.69 17.23
C ILE A 108 4.54 -18.30 16.96
N ALA A 109 4.92 -17.61 18.04
CA ALA A 109 5.26 -16.19 18.03
C ALA A 109 6.29 -15.83 16.94
N GLY A 110 5.93 -14.91 16.06
CA GLY A 110 6.77 -14.44 14.95
C GLY A 110 6.88 -15.41 13.76
N HIS A 111 6.21 -16.58 13.78
CA HIS A 111 6.34 -17.61 12.75
C HIS A 111 5.02 -17.95 12.07
N GLY A 112 3.92 -18.04 12.82
CA GLY A 112 2.61 -18.38 12.29
C GLY A 112 1.74 -19.15 13.27
N VAL A 113 0.84 -19.98 12.75
CA VAL A 113 -0.18 -20.72 13.52
C VAL A 113 -0.13 -22.20 13.17
N ARG A 114 -0.32 -23.03 14.19
CA ARG A 114 -0.62 -24.47 14.09
C ARG A 114 -2.05 -24.69 14.56
N ALA A 115 -2.84 -25.45 13.82
CA ALA A 115 -4.20 -25.81 14.21
C ALA A 115 -4.56 -27.20 13.64
N ALA A 116 -5.53 -27.87 14.28
CA ALA A 116 -6.19 -29.03 13.69
C ALA A 116 -7.50 -28.57 13.05
N VAL A 117 -7.61 -28.68 11.72
CA VAL A 117 -8.78 -28.33 10.93
C VAL A 117 -9.40 -29.61 10.37
N ASP A 118 -10.64 -29.90 10.73
CA ASP A 118 -11.34 -31.14 10.37
C ASP A 118 -10.50 -32.41 10.66
N GLY A 119 -9.75 -32.39 11.76
CA GLY A 119 -8.88 -33.49 12.19
C GLY A 119 -7.52 -33.56 11.47
N ARG A 120 -7.23 -32.69 10.51
CA ARG A 120 -5.94 -32.57 9.81
C ARG A 120 -5.07 -31.50 10.47
N GLN A 121 -3.80 -31.78 10.66
CA GLN A 121 -2.87 -30.78 11.17
C GLN A 121 -2.53 -29.77 10.08
N VAL A 122 -2.87 -28.50 10.32
CA VAL A 122 -2.57 -27.38 9.40
C VAL A 122 -1.58 -26.44 10.06
N LEU A 123 -0.55 -26.08 9.29
CA LEU A 123 0.42 -25.05 9.62
C LEU A 123 0.24 -23.91 8.62
N ALA A 124 0.16 -22.68 9.10
CA ALA A 124 0.13 -21.48 8.27
C ALA A 124 1.11 -20.45 8.83
N GLY A 125 2.09 -19.99 8.02
CA GLY A 125 3.09 -19.07 8.50
C GLY A 125 4.23 -18.78 7.51
N ASN A 126 5.30 -18.17 8.03
CA ASN A 126 6.48 -17.83 7.21
C ASN A 126 7.38 -19.03 6.93
N GLY A 127 8.41 -18.85 6.09
CA GLY A 127 9.35 -19.93 5.74
C GLY A 127 10.08 -20.51 6.96
N GLN A 128 10.34 -19.69 8.00
CA GLN A 128 10.98 -20.17 9.22
C GLN A 128 10.11 -21.17 9.98
N LEU A 129 8.78 -21.05 9.94
CA LEU A 129 7.87 -22.05 10.48
C LEU A 129 8.04 -23.40 9.76
N MET A 130 8.14 -23.36 8.44
CA MET A 130 8.33 -24.57 7.63
C MET A 130 9.68 -25.23 7.94
N ASP A 131 10.74 -24.46 8.10
CA ASP A 131 12.07 -24.95 8.50
C ASP A 131 12.05 -25.59 9.89
N LEU A 132 11.39 -24.98 10.87
CA LEU A 132 11.22 -25.52 12.23
C LEU A 132 10.53 -26.89 12.22
N GLU A 133 9.51 -27.05 11.38
CA GLU A 133 8.73 -28.27 11.22
C GLU A 133 9.36 -29.25 10.19
N LYS A 134 10.55 -28.92 9.65
CA LYS A 134 11.28 -29.72 8.66
C LYS A 134 10.48 -30.01 7.38
N ILE A 135 9.65 -29.08 6.98
CA ILE A 135 8.85 -29.15 5.77
C ILE A 135 9.63 -28.48 4.65
N SER A 136 9.94 -29.25 3.61
CA SER A 136 10.62 -28.70 2.43
C SER A 136 9.66 -27.82 1.64
N VAL A 137 10.00 -26.55 1.50
CA VAL A 137 9.28 -25.58 0.65
C VAL A 137 9.88 -25.64 -0.74
N ALA A 138 9.07 -25.79 -1.77
CA ALA A 138 9.52 -25.61 -3.14
C ALA A 138 10.04 -24.18 -3.31
N SER A 139 11.19 -24.02 -3.97
CA SER A 139 12.00 -22.79 -4.04
C SER A 139 11.19 -21.52 -4.02
N ASP A 140 11.57 -20.64 -3.11
CA ASP A 140 11.01 -19.30 -2.88
C ASP A 140 10.93 -18.55 -4.22
N HIS A 141 9.74 -18.42 -4.74
CA HIS A 141 9.51 -17.54 -5.88
C HIS A 141 9.51 -16.11 -5.34
N ASP A 142 10.27 -15.25 -5.98
CA ASP A 142 10.38 -13.82 -5.65
C ASP A 142 9.01 -13.12 -5.86
N HIS A 143 8.10 -13.34 -4.89
CA HIS A 143 6.75 -12.77 -4.93
C HIS A 143 6.76 -11.37 -4.30
N PRO A 144 6.16 -10.38 -4.96
CA PRO A 144 6.01 -9.04 -4.39
C PRO A 144 4.96 -9.05 -3.28
N GLY A 145 5.36 -9.32 -2.06
CA GLY A 145 4.45 -9.34 -0.91
C GLY A 145 4.94 -10.21 0.24
N THR A 146 4.08 -10.38 1.24
CA THR A 146 4.31 -11.33 2.32
C THR A 146 3.79 -12.69 1.91
N VAL A 147 4.64 -13.71 1.99
CA VAL A 147 4.27 -15.10 1.68
C VAL A 147 3.85 -15.80 2.97
N ILE A 148 2.67 -16.43 2.95
CA ILE A 148 2.23 -17.39 3.96
C ILE A 148 2.30 -18.78 3.34
N HIS A 149 3.19 -19.61 3.83
CA HIS A 149 3.27 -21.02 3.50
C HIS A 149 2.23 -21.81 4.28
N VAL A 150 1.64 -22.79 3.63
CA VAL A 150 0.66 -23.70 4.24
C VAL A 150 1.14 -25.12 4.10
N ALA A 151 1.08 -25.87 5.20
CA ALA A 151 1.34 -27.29 5.19
C ALA A 151 0.22 -28.05 5.89
N VAL A 152 -0.03 -29.28 5.42
CA VAL A 152 -1.11 -30.13 5.91
C VAL A 152 -0.55 -31.52 6.16
N ASP A 153 -0.77 -32.02 7.38
CA ASP A 153 -0.30 -33.34 7.84
C ASP A 153 1.21 -33.57 7.55
N GLY A 154 2.02 -32.53 7.82
CA GLY A 154 3.47 -32.55 7.63
C GLY A 154 3.95 -32.46 6.18
N LYS A 155 3.06 -32.19 5.22
CA LYS A 155 3.41 -32.00 3.80
C LYS A 155 3.11 -30.59 3.36
N TYR A 156 3.99 -30.02 2.56
CA TYR A 156 3.75 -28.72 1.95
C TYR A 156 2.52 -28.78 1.04
N ALA A 157 1.62 -27.81 1.21
CA ALA A 157 0.34 -27.75 0.49
C ALA A 157 0.23 -26.52 -0.42
N GLY A 158 1.20 -25.61 -0.33
CA GLY A 158 1.22 -24.38 -1.14
C GLY A 158 1.46 -23.11 -0.33
N HIS A 159 1.23 -21.95 -0.97
CA HIS A 159 1.40 -20.66 -0.31
C HIS A 159 0.40 -19.62 -0.80
N LEU A 160 0.19 -18.61 0.03
CA LEU A 160 -0.61 -17.42 -0.24
C LEU A 160 0.33 -16.21 -0.32
N VAL A 161 0.11 -15.33 -1.29
CA VAL A 161 0.81 -14.05 -1.38
C VAL A 161 -0.13 -12.95 -0.92
N ILE A 162 0.34 -12.14 0.03
CA ILE A 162 -0.42 -11.05 0.62
C ILE A 162 0.30 -9.75 0.37
N ALA A 163 -0.39 -8.81 -0.23
CA ALA A 163 0.13 -7.48 -0.50
C ALA A 163 -0.96 -6.41 -0.32
N ASP A 164 -0.51 -5.18 -0.19
CA ASP A 164 -1.37 -4.00 -0.23
C ASP A 164 -1.57 -3.60 -1.70
N ARG A 165 -2.81 -3.64 -2.16
CA ARG A 165 -3.15 -3.40 -3.56
C ARG A 165 -3.24 -1.91 -3.89
N PRO A 166 -2.79 -1.48 -5.09
CA PRO A 166 -3.11 -0.16 -5.59
C PRO A 166 -4.62 0.15 -5.54
N LYS A 167 -4.96 1.41 -5.29
CA LYS A 167 -6.34 1.87 -5.43
C LYS A 167 -6.72 1.83 -6.92
N GLU A 168 -7.94 1.45 -7.23
CA GLU A 168 -8.44 1.39 -8.62
C GLU A 168 -8.27 2.72 -9.38
N THR A 169 -8.33 3.83 -8.65
CA THR A 169 -8.19 5.18 -9.21
C THR A 169 -6.74 5.65 -9.36
N SER A 170 -5.75 4.98 -8.76
CA SER A 170 -4.37 5.46 -8.73
C SER A 170 -3.74 5.55 -10.13
N ALA A 171 -3.89 4.52 -10.95
CA ALA A 171 -3.36 4.52 -12.30
C ALA A 171 -3.96 5.65 -13.18
N GLN A 172 -5.28 5.88 -13.06
CA GLN A 172 -5.95 6.97 -13.76
C GLN A 172 -5.45 8.34 -13.27
N ALA A 173 -5.37 8.55 -11.95
CA ALA A 173 -4.90 9.81 -11.37
C ALA A 173 -3.46 10.14 -11.82
N LEU A 174 -2.57 9.16 -11.89
CA LEU A 174 -1.20 9.36 -12.39
C LEU A 174 -1.17 9.76 -13.86
N ARG A 175 -2.00 9.16 -14.71
CA ARG A 175 -2.14 9.57 -16.12
C ARG A 175 -2.67 11.00 -16.25
N GLU A 176 -3.68 11.36 -15.46
CA GLU A 176 -4.26 12.70 -15.46
C GLU A 176 -3.25 13.76 -14.98
N LEU A 177 -2.44 13.44 -13.96
CA LEU A 177 -1.35 14.32 -13.51
C LEU A 177 -0.31 14.54 -14.59
N LYS A 178 0.10 13.50 -15.31
CA LYS A 178 1.02 13.61 -16.46
C LYS A 178 0.41 14.46 -17.57
N ALA A 179 -0.88 14.29 -17.88
CA ALA A 179 -1.61 15.11 -18.85
C ALA A 179 -1.74 16.58 -18.41
N ALA A 180 -1.84 16.85 -17.12
CA ALA A 180 -1.85 18.19 -16.53
C ALA A 180 -0.45 18.85 -16.48
N GLY A 181 0.61 18.18 -16.96
CA GLY A 181 1.95 18.72 -17.08
C GLY A 181 2.91 18.36 -15.96
N VAL A 182 2.55 17.39 -15.10
CA VAL A 182 3.50 16.77 -14.17
C VAL A 182 4.55 16.02 -14.97
N ARG A 183 5.81 16.39 -14.76
CA ARG A 183 6.96 15.83 -15.48
C ARG A 183 7.49 14.54 -14.86
N GLN A 184 7.30 14.40 -13.55
CA GLN A 184 7.87 13.29 -12.81
C GLN A 184 6.95 12.86 -11.66
N THR A 185 6.66 11.57 -11.62
CA THR A 185 5.95 10.90 -10.53
C THR A 185 6.90 9.97 -9.80
N VAL A 186 6.95 10.08 -8.47
CA VAL A 186 7.91 9.36 -7.62
C VAL A 186 7.16 8.69 -6.47
N MET A 187 7.50 7.46 -6.14
CA MET A 187 6.99 6.79 -4.94
C MET A 187 8.10 6.62 -3.90
N LEU A 188 7.79 6.91 -2.64
CA LEU A 188 8.64 6.63 -1.48
C LEU A 188 7.96 5.58 -0.60
N THR A 189 8.70 4.55 -0.19
CA THR A 189 8.15 3.49 0.67
C THR A 189 9.22 2.87 1.58
N GLY A 190 8.79 2.39 2.74
CA GLY A 190 9.61 1.56 3.61
C GLY A 190 9.68 0.09 3.21
N ASP A 191 8.88 -0.34 2.24
CA ASP A 191 8.80 -1.74 1.81
C ASP A 191 10.07 -2.24 1.12
N ALA A 192 10.16 -3.57 1.00
CA ALA A 192 11.23 -4.23 0.27
C ALA A 192 11.24 -3.82 -1.22
N GLN A 193 12.42 -3.90 -1.83
CA GLN A 193 12.68 -3.47 -3.21
C GLN A 193 11.72 -4.15 -4.21
N GLY A 194 11.52 -5.47 -4.12
CA GLY A 194 10.65 -6.23 -5.03
C GLY A 194 9.19 -5.78 -4.97
N THR A 195 8.65 -5.57 -3.76
CA THR A 195 7.28 -5.07 -3.56
C THR A 195 7.10 -3.66 -4.12
N ALA A 196 8.07 -2.77 -3.88
CA ALA A 196 8.05 -1.41 -4.40
C ALA A 196 8.14 -1.37 -5.93
N GLN A 197 9.00 -2.20 -6.51
CA GLN A 197 9.16 -2.36 -7.95
C GLN A 197 7.86 -2.81 -8.62
N ALA A 198 7.17 -3.80 -8.06
CA ALA A 198 5.91 -4.31 -8.60
C ALA A 198 4.85 -3.21 -8.67
N VAL A 199 4.64 -2.47 -7.57
CA VAL A 199 3.67 -1.36 -7.52
C VAL A 199 4.10 -0.23 -8.48
N ALA A 200 5.37 0.12 -8.54
CA ALA A 200 5.87 1.17 -9.42
C ALA A 200 5.67 0.81 -10.90
N SER A 201 5.88 -0.46 -11.26
CA SER A 201 5.69 -0.95 -12.63
C SER A 201 4.19 -0.99 -12.99
N GLU A 202 3.34 -1.49 -12.10
CA GLU A 202 1.88 -1.56 -12.31
C GLU A 202 1.27 -0.16 -12.51
N LEU A 203 1.76 0.84 -11.75
CA LEU A 203 1.28 2.21 -11.81
C LEU A 203 2.03 3.11 -12.80
N GLU A 204 2.98 2.58 -13.56
CA GLU A 204 3.80 3.32 -14.53
C GLU A 204 4.46 4.58 -13.93
N LEU A 205 4.99 4.45 -12.69
CA LEU A 205 5.71 5.53 -12.02
C LEU A 205 7.09 5.75 -12.66
N ASP A 206 7.53 7.01 -12.72
CA ASP A 206 8.82 7.35 -13.33
C ASP A 206 10.01 6.94 -12.46
N ARG A 207 9.84 6.98 -11.12
CA ARG A 207 10.85 6.55 -10.14
C ARG A 207 10.20 6.01 -8.86
N PHE A 208 10.94 5.20 -8.15
CA PHE A 208 10.59 4.80 -6.77
C PHE A 208 11.85 4.65 -5.92
N TYR A 209 11.68 4.78 -4.61
CA TYR A 209 12.71 4.53 -3.61
C TYR A 209 12.09 3.65 -2.52
N ALA A 210 12.74 2.51 -2.29
CA ALA A 210 12.30 1.48 -1.35
C ALA A 210 13.17 1.45 -0.09
N GLN A 211 12.76 0.68 0.92
CA GLN A 211 13.49 0.44 2.16
C GLN A 211 13.84 1.74 2.91
N LEU A 212 13.01 2.77 2.79
CA LEU A 212 13.25 4.06 3.41
C LEU A 212 12.74 4.07 4.85
N LEU A 213 13.57 4.52 5.77
CA LEU A 213 13.15 4.99 7.08
C LEU A 213 12.53 6.40 6.97
N PRO A 214 11.75 6.87 7.96
CA PRO A 214 11.13 8.19 7.90
C PRO A 214 12.12 9.33 7.59
N ALA A 215 13.32 9.32 8.18
CA ALA A 215 14.37 10.28 7.88
C ALA A 215 14.84 10.21 6.40
N GLY A 216 14.97 9.00 5.86
CA GLY A 216 15.35 8.78 4.48
C GLY A 216 14.31 9.30 3.48
N LYS A 217 13.02 9.26 3.82
CA LYS A 217 11.97 9.91 2.99
C LYS A 217 12.18 11.42 2.89
N VAL A 218 12.52 12.07 4.02
CA VAL A 218 12.81 13.51 4.06
C VAL A 218 14.03 13.84 3.19
N GLU A 219 15.12 13.10 3.32
CA GLU A 219 16.34 13.28 2.53
C GLU A 219 16.07 13.18 1.02
N ARG A 220 15.26 12.19 0.60
CA ARG A 220 14.89 12.02 -0.80
C ARG A 220 14.05 13.18 -1.34
N VAL A 221 13.13 13.70 -0.55
CA VAL A 221 12.37 14.90 -0.94
C VAL A 221 13.27 16.11 -1.04
N GLU A 222 14.24 16.30 -0.12
CA GLU A 222 15.20 17.39 -0.20
C GLU A 222 16.14 17.29 -1.43
N GLU A 223 16.53 16.08 -1.84
CA GLU A 223 17.27 15.85 -3.08
C GLU A 223 16.44 16.27 -4.31
N LEU A 224 15.19 15.80 -4.39
CA LEU A 224 14.27 16.14 -5.47
C LEU A 224 13.95 17.64 -5.53
N LEU A 225 13.90 18.32 -4.37
CA LEU A 225 13.76 19.78 -4.31
C LEU A 225 14.96 20.53 -4.88
N ARG A 226 16.18 19.99 -4.73
CA ARG A 226 17.39 20.57 -5.32
C ARG A 226 17.45 20.37 -6.84
N ASP A 227 16.89 19.27 -7.34
CA ASP A 227 16.93 18.90 -8.76
C ASP A 227 15.81 19.56 -9.59
N LYS A 228 14.87 20.26 -8.96
CA LYS A 228 13.78 20.94 -9.66
C LYS A 228 14.28 22.17 -10.43
N ARG A 229 13.63 22.45 -11.55
CA ARG A 229 13.94 23.64 -12.38
C ARG A 229 13.37 24.91 -11.75
N PRO A 230 13.92 26.09 -12.06
CA PRO A 230 13.34 27.35 -11.60
C PRO A 230 11.86 27.46 -11.98
N GLY A 231 11.00 27.84 -11.01
CA GLY A 231 9.56 27.95 -11.19
C GLY A 231 8.77 26.64 -11.04
N GLU A 232 9.42 25.48 -11.00
CA GLU A 232 8.73 24.21 -10.72
C GLU A 232 8.42 24.07 -9.22
N LYS A 233 7.31 23.40 -8.91
CA LYS A 233 6.93 23.02 -7.55
C LYS A 233 6.92 21.52 -7.39
N LEU A 234 7.35 21.07 -6.22
CA LEU A 234 7.27 19.69 -5.76
C LEU A 234 6.08 19.55 -4.81
N VAL A 235 5.21 18.60 -5.12
CA VAL A 235 4.08 18.19 -4.28
C VAL A 235 4.43 16.86 -3.62
N PHE A 236 4.21 16.74 -2.31
CA PHE A 236 4.22 15.47 -1.61
C PHE A 236 2.80 15.09 -1.20
N VAL A 237 2.40 13.86 -1.47
CA VAL A 237 1.09 13.30 -1.15
C VAL A 237 1.28 12.11 -0.19
N GLY A 238 0.64 12.16 0.97
CA GLY A 238 0.76 11.11 2.00
C GLY A 238 -0.47 11.01 2.89
N ASP A 239 -0.46 10.10 3.87
CA ASP A 239 -1.59 9.86 4.81
C ASP A 239 -1.71 10.91 5.92
N GLY A 240 -0.72 11.76 6.07
CA GLY A 240 -0.70 12.89 7.00
C GLY A 240 -0.11 12.61 8.37
N ILE A 241 -0.27 11.43 8.93
CA ILE A 241 0.17 11.12 10.32
C ILE A 241 1.66 10.76 10.33
N ASN A 242 2.04 9.76 9.55
CA ASN A 242 3.42 9.27 9.50
C ASN A 242 4.32 10.16 8.65
N ASP A 243 3.75 10.88 7.70
CA ASP A 243 4.47 11.67 6.71
C ASP A 243 4.52 13.17 7.05
N ALA A 244 4.07 13.60 8.24
CA ALA A 244 4.06 15.00 8.64
C ALA A 244 5.41 15.74 8.44
N PRO A 245 6.58 15.14 8.76
CA PRO A 245 7.88 15.76 8.49
C PRO A 245 8.14 15.97 6.99
N VAL A 246 7.73 15.02 6.15
CA VAL A 246 7.92 15.07 4.69
C VAL A 246 6.96 16.08 4.06
N LEU A 247 5.67 16.06 4.49
CA LEU A 247 4.65 17.01 4.06
C LEU A 247 5.07 18.46 4.30
N SER A 248 5.71 18.73 5.42
CA SER A 248 6.18 20.08 5.78
C SER A 248 7.41 20.54 4.99
N ARG A 249 8.17 19.61 4.41
CA ARG A 249 9.38 19.92 3.62
C ARG A 249 9.10 20.20 2.16
N ALA A 250 8.06 19.60 1.59
CA ALA A 250 7.65 19.82 0.21
C ALA A 250 7.21 21.28 -0.02
N ASP A 251 7.27 21.75 -1.27
CA ASP A 251 6.68 23.06 -1.62
C ASP A 251 5.17 23.05 -1.33
N ILE A 252 4.52 21.90 -1.54
CA ILE A 252 3.10 21.67 -1.24
C ILE A 252 2.95 20.28 -0.62
N GLY A 253 2.37 20.21 0.55
CA GLY A 253 1.95 18.96 1.18
C GLY A 253 0.47 18.71 0.96
N VAL A 254 0.12 17.50 0.52
CA VAL A 254 -1.26 17.03 0.36
C VAL A 254 -1.46 15.85 1.29
N ALA A 255 -2.33 16.00 2.28
CA ALA A 255 -2.74 14.91 3.15
C ALA A 255 -4.00 14.25 2.60
N MET A 256 -3.97 12.92 2.42
CA MET A 256 -5.15 12.16 2.04
C MET A 256 -6.11 12.10 3.24
N GLY A 257 -7.41 12.31 2.98
CA GLY A 257 -8.46 12.08 3.96
C GLY A 257 -8.67 10.59 4.21
N ALA A 258 -9.10 10.25 5.43
CA ALA A 258 -9.46 8.89 5.81
C ALA A 258 -10.83 8.49 5.26
#